data_e2f0ac586b9f9666327635c160b50b23
#
_entry.id   e2f0ac586b9f9666327635c160b50b23
#
_cell.length_a   1.000
_cell.length_b   1.000
_cell.length_c   1.000
_cell.angle_alpha   90.00
_cell.angle_beta   90.00
_cell.angle_gamma   90.00
#
_symmetry.space_group_name_H-M   'P 1'
#
loop_
_entity.id
_entity.type
_entity.pdbx_description
1 polymer ?
#
loop_
_entity_poly.entity_id
_entity_poly.type
_entity_poly.pdbx_seq_one_letter_code
_entity_poly.pdbx_strand_id
1 'polypeptide(L)'
;MAFLLGCEKVRVEFPTKTVFEGLSLGVDEGARIGIVGQNGDGKSTLLRVLSGDVEVDDGRVIRTRGVSVGMLGQSDDLRDGDTVERAVVGDRPEYEWAGDPRVRAIIAGLLEDVDWNATVGTLSGGQRRRVDLARLLIGDWDVLMLDEPTNHLDVRAITWLAEHLKTRWRRGAGALLVVTHDRWFLDEVCEAMWEVHGRRVWPFEGGFSAYIMQRVERDRLEALAEQKRQNALRRELAWL
;
A
#
# COMPACT_ATOMS: atom_id res chain seq x y z
N MET A 1 6.29 20.30 2.33
CA MET A 1 5.39 19.19 1.98
C MET A 1 4.12 19.40 2.77
N ALA A 2 2.96 19.26 2.14
CA ALA A 2 1.69 19.41 2.85
C ALA A 2 1.25 18.05 3.40
N PHE A 3 0.68 18.04 4.60
CA PHE A 3 0.11 16.84 5.21
C PHE A 3 -1.17 16.43 4.45
N LEU A 4 -1.29 15.18 4.08
CA LEU A 4 -2.45 14.64 3.38
C LEU A 4 -3.36 13.86 4.33
N LEU A 5 -2.82 12.85 4.99
CA LEU A 5 -3.55 12.03 5.95
C LEU A 5 -2.61 11.37 6.96
N GLY A 6 -3.19 10.84 8.04
CA GLY A 6 -2.43 10.11 9.05
C GLY A 6 -3.32 9.62 10.18
N CYS A 7 -2.70 9.14 11.22
CA CYS A 7 -3.39 8.71 12.43
C CYS A 7 -2.62 9.14 13.68
N GLU A 8 -3.35 9.31 14.79
CA GLU A 8 -2.80 9.74 16.07
C GLU A 8 -3.30 8.84 17.19
N LYS A 9 -2.36 8.19 17.90
CA LYS A 9 -2.58 7.30 19.03
C LYS A 9 -3.61 6.20 18.77
N VAL A 10 -3.68 5.71 17.52
CA VAL A 10 -4.68 4.74 17.10
C VAL A 10 -4.45 3.39 17.78
N ARG A 11 -5.52 2.82 18.30
CA ARG A 11 -5.65 1.43 18.73
C ARG A 11 -6.64 0.73 17.81
N VAL A 12 -6.27 -0.49 17.38
CA VAL A 12 -7.16 -1.38 16.62
C VAL A 12 -7.11 -2.75 17.21
N GLU A 13 -8.28 -3.25 17.60
CA GLU A 13 -8.45 -4.54 18.24
C GLU A 13 -9.54 -5.36 17.54
N PHE A 14 -9.22 -6.58 17.19
CA PHE A 14 -10.20 -7.57 16.77
C PHE A 14 -10.45 -8.56 17.90
N PRO A 15 -11.55 -9.32 17.91
CA PRO A 15 -11.90 -10.22 19.01
C PRO A 15 -10.79 -11.19 19.44
N THR A 16 -9.89 -11.51 18.52
CA THR A 16 -8.79 -12.49 18.73
C THR A 16 -7.41 -11.86 18.86
N LYS A 17 -7.25 -10.55 18.52
CA LYS A 17 -5.92 -9.94 18.42
C LYS A 17 -5.98 -8.42 18.43
N THR A 18 -5.16 -7.77 19.26
CA THR A 18 -4.81 -6.35 19.11
C THR A 18 -3.78 -6.22 17.98
N VAL A 19 -4.12 -5.44 16.96
CA VAL A 19 -3.26 -5.23 15.76
C VAL A 19 -2.36 -4.03 15.95
N PHE A 20 -2.90 -2.91 16.44
CA PHE A 20 -2.14 -1.69 16.72
C PHE A 20 -2.44 -1.16 18.11
N GLU A 21 -1.42 -0.54 18.73
CA GLU A 21 -1.51 0.03 20.07
C GLU A 21 -0.75 1.36 20.14
N GLY A 22 -1.50 2.47 20.14
CA GLY A 22 -0.95 3.82 20.21
C GLY A 22 -0.21 4.29 18.94
N LEU A 23 -0.64 3.81 17.77
CA LEU A 23 -0.02 4.14 16.49
C LEU A 23 -0.22 5.60 16.09
N SER A 24 0.88 6.29 15.75
CA SER A 24 0.85 7.64 15.19
C SER A 24 1.74 7.70 13.95
N LEU A 25 1.15 8.08 12.81
CA LEU A 25 1.81 8.15 11.50
C LEU A 25 1.26 9.32 10.70
N GLY A 26 2.09 9.87 9.81
CA GLY A 26 1.70 10.89 8.84
C GLY A 26 2.14 10.55 7.43
N VAL A 27 1.33 10.94 6.46
CA VAL A 27 1.59 10.84 5.03
C VAL A 27 1.51 12.24 4.45
N ASP A 28 2.62 12.71 3.92
CA ASP A 28 2.75 14.02 3.30
C ASP A 28 2.72 13.91 1.77
N GLU A 29 2.52 15.04 1.10
CA GLU A 29 2.69 15.12 -0.35
C GLU A 29 4.07 14.65 -0.79
N GLY A 30 4.11 13.91 -1.88
CA GLY A 30 5.33 13.33 -2.44
C GLY A 30 5.74 12.01 -1.78
N ALA A 31 5.05 11.55 -0.73
CA ALA A 31 5.40 10.30 -0.06
C ALA A 31 5.24 9.08 -0.99
N ARG A 32 6.24 8.19 -0.99
CA ARG A 32 6.28 6.92 -1.71
C ARG A 32 6.71 5.83 -0.74
N ILE A 33 5.73 5.18 -0.13
CA ILE A 33 5.94 4.34 1.05
C ILE A 33 5.62 2.87 0.73
N GLY A 34 6.60 2.00 0.90
CA GLY A 34 6.41 0.56 0.89
C GLY A 34 6.10 0.05 2.31
N ILE A 35 5.10 -0.80 2.44
CA ILE A 35 4.71 -1.38 3.74
C ILE A 35 5.09 -2.85 3.76
N VAL A 36 5.93 -3.23 4.71
CA VAL A 36 6.47 -4.58 4.86
C VAL A 36 6.21 -5.13 6.26
N GLY A 37 6.32 -6.44 6.43
CA GLY A 37 6.11 -7.14 7.69
C GLY A 37 5.63 -8.56 7.46
N GLN A 38 5.53 -9.36 8.52
CA GLN A 38 5.06 -10.74 8.42
C GLN A 38 3.57 -10.81 8.07
N ASN A 39 3.13 -11.96 7.55
CA ASN A 39 1.72 -12.17 7.30
C ASN A 39 0.95 -12.16 8.64
N GLY A 40 -0.15 -11.41 8.68
CA GLY A 40 -0.95 -11.22 9.88
C GLY A 40 -0.47 -10.10 10.82
N ASP A 41 0.63 -9.38 10.54
CA ASP A 41 1.10 -8.25 11.35
C ASP A 41 0.21 -6.99 11.23
N GLY A 42 -0.69 -6.95 10.24
CA GLY A 42 -1.66 -5.85 10.10
C GLY A 42 -1.38 -4.88 8.96
N LYS A 43 -0.57 -5.25 7.95
CA LYS A 43 -0.29 -4.39 6.78
C LYS A 43 -1.56 -3.89 6.07
N SER A 44 -2.44 -4.81 5.69
CA SER A 44 -3.73 -4.48 5.06
C SER A 44 -4.66 -3.72 6.00
N THR A 45 -4.60 -4.04 7.31
CA THR A 45 -5.35 -3.30 8.34
C THR A 45 -4.87 -1.85 8.42
N LEU A 46 -3.56 -1.60 8.32
CA LEU A 46 -3.00 -0.25 8.30
C LEU A 46 -3.56 0.57 7.14
N LEU A 47 -3.56 0.02 5.93
CA LEU A 47 -4.16 0.69 4.77
C LEU A 47 -5.64 1.00 4.99
N ARG A 48 -6.42 0.02 5.49
CA ARG A 48 -7.86 0.18 5.76
C ARG A 48 -8.16 1.17 6.89
N VAL A 49 -7.29 1.31 7.87
CA VAL A 49 -7.39 2.35 8.91
C VAL A 49 -7.15 3.71 8.30
N LEU A 50 -6.08 3.87 7.50
CA LEU A 50 -5.73 5.14 6.87
C LEU A 50 -6.74 5.56 5.80
N SER A 51 -7.36 4.61 5.08
CA SER A 51 -8.46 4.90 4.14
C SER A 51 -9.77 5.29 4.85
N GLY A 52 -9.94 4.86 6.09
CA GLY A 52 -11.18 5.05 6.86
C GLY A 52 -12.18 3.90 6.72
N ASP A 53 -11.78 2.77 6.15
CA ASP A 53 -12.63 1.58 5.97
C ASP A 53 -12.70 0.71 7.25
N VAL A 54 -11.87 0.99 8.22
CA VAL A 54 -11.87 0.36 9.55
C VAL A 54 -11.97 1.42 10.61
N GLU A 55 -12.98 1.32 11.48
CA GLU A 55 -13.09 2.14 12.68
C GLU A 55 -12.00 1.78 13.68
N VAL A 56 -11.49 2.78 14.38
CA VAL A 56 -10.46 2.63 15.40
C VAL A 56 -11.11 2.58 16.78
N ASP A 57 -10.58 1.73 17.67
CA ASP A 57 -11.10 1.57 19.05
C ASP A 57 -10.66 2.74 19.93
N ASP A 58 -9.52 3.38 19.64
CA ASP A 58 -9.03 4.57 20.33
C ASP A 58 -8.13 5.37 19.38
N GLY A 59 -7.94 6.66 19.70
CA GLY A 59 -7.22 7.59 18.84
C GLY A 59 -8.07 8.15 17.70
N ARG A 60 -7.45 8.61 16.64
CA ARG A 60 -8.17 9.19 15.50
C ARG A 60 -7.39 9.08 14.20
N VAL A 61 -8.11 8.98 13.09
CA VAL A 61 -7.59 9.15 11.74
C VAL A 61 -7.81 10.61 11.32
N ILE A 62 -6.80 11.23 10.76
CA ILE A 62 -6.81 12.63 10.35
C ILE A 62 -6.62 12.65 8.83
N ARG A 63 -7.53 13.34 8.12
CA ARG A 63 -7.43 13.58 6.68
C ARG A 63 -7.62 15.06 6.40
N THR A 64 -6.72 15.62 5.62
CA THR A 64 -6.87 17.01 5.16
C THR A 64 -8.13 17.13 4.29
N ARG A 65 -8.88 18.22 4.51
CA ARG A 65 -10.14 18.45 3.79
C ARG A 65 -9.91 18.51 2.28
N GLY A 66 -10.68 17.72 1.54
CA GLY A 66 -10.62 17.65 0.08
C GLY A 66 -9.62 16.64 -0.46
N VAL A 67 -8.83 15.97 0.38
CA VAL A 67 -7.93 14.90 -0.05
C VAL A 67 -8.73 13.67 -0.47
N SER A 68 -8.53 13.24 -1.71
CA SER A 68 -9.10 12.03 -2.29
C SER A 68 -8.19 10.83 -2.04
N VAL A 69 -8.77 9.69 -1.64
CA VAL A 69 -8.05 8.45 -1.39
C VAL A 69 -8.62 7.35 -2.25
N GLY A 70 -7.77 6.73 -3.08
CA GLY A 70 -8.10 5.53 -3.81
C GLY A 70 -7.42 4.32 -3.17
N MET A 71 -8.15 3.21 -3.00
CA MET A 71 -7.62 2.00 -2.39
C MET A 71 -7.92 0.77 -3.23
N LEU A 72 -6.89 -0.03 -3.52
CA LEU A 72 -7.00 -1.40 -3.98
C LEU A 72 -6.94 -2.31 -2.76
N GLY A 73 -8.09 -2.79 -2.31
CA GLY A 73 -8.20 -3.73 -1.18
C GLY A 73 -7.93 -5.18 -1.58
N GLN A 74 -8.13 -6.13 -0.69
CA GLN A 74 -8.02 -7.57 -0.99
C GLN A 74 -9.24 -8.12 -1.72
N SER A 75 -10.40 -7.53 -1.54
CA SER A 75 -11.63 -7.78 -2.28
C SER A 75 -11.94 -6.62 -3.22
N ASP A 76 -12.62 -6.89 -4.31
CA ASP A 76 -13.12 -5.87 -5.24
C ASP A 76 -14.63 -5.61 -5.02
N ASP A 77 -15.10 -4.46 -5.49
CA ASP A 77 -16.50 -4.04 -5.51
C ASP A 77 -17.09 -4.09 -6.92
N LEU A 78 -16.50 -4.90 -7.81
CA LEU A 78 -16.96 -5.06 -9.18
C LEU A 78 -18.29 -5.82 -9.21
N ARG A 79 -19.21 -5.36 -10.03
CA ARG A 79 -20.53 -6.01 -10.23
C ARG A 79 -20.41 -7.08 -11.28
N ASP A 80 -20.79 -8.30 -10.96
CA ASP A 80 -20.70 -9.45 -11.87
C ASP A 80 -21.47 -9.26 -13.17
N GLY A 81 -22.56 -8.49 -13.17
CA GLY A 81 -23.39 -8.22 -14.34
C GLY A 81 -22.87 -7.11 -15.27
N ASP A 82 -21.87 -6.34 -14.86
CA ASP A 82 -21.30 -5.28 -15.71
C ASP A 82 -20.34 -5.87 -16.75
N THR A 83 -20.21 -5.19 -17.89
CA THR A 83 -19.12 -5.47 -18.83
C THR A 83 -17.79 -4.95 -18.27
N VAL A 84 -16.65 -5.46 -18.76
CA VAL A 84 -15.31 -4.96 -18.41
C VAL A 84 -15.22 -3.47 -18.73
N GLU A 85 -15.72 -3.03 -19.89
CA GLU A 85 -15.81 -1.61 -20.25
C GLU A 85 -16.49 -0.80 -19.15
N ARG A 86 -17.71 -1.16 -18.80
CA ARG A 86 -18.50 -0.45 -17.78
C ARG A 86 -17.83 -0.45 -16.42
N ALA A 87 -17.22 -1.57 -16.03
CA ALA A 87 -16.51 -1.69 -14.78
C ALA A 87 -15.28 -0.75 -14.69
N VAL A 88 -14.56 -0.57 -15.81
CA VAL A 88 -13.31 0.22 -15.89
C VAL A 88 -13.56 1.70 -16.08
N VAL A 89 -14.40 2.06 -17.08
CA VAL A 89 -14.61 3.47 -17.46
C VAL A 89 -15.97 4.03 -17.02
N GLY A 90 -16.83 3.20 -16.43
CA GLY A 90 -18.18 3.58 -16.01
C GLY A 90 -19.11 3.81 -17.20
N ASP A 91 -20.09 4.70 -17.01
CA ASP A 91 -21.03 5.09 -18.06
C ASP A 91 -20.51 6.25 -18.95
N ARG A 92 -19.18 6.50 -18.93
CA ARG A 92 -18.58 7.55 -19.78
C ARG A 92 -18.63 7.15 -21.24
N PRO A 93 -19.05 8.05 -22.14
CA PRO A 93 -19.09 7.75 -23.56
C PRO A 93 -17.67 7.52 -24.11
N GLU A 94 -17.56 6.69 -25.14
CA GLU A 94 -16.27 6.26 -25.72
C GLU A 94 -15.37 7.43 -26.10
N TYR A 95 -15.92 8.50 -26.67
CA TYR A 95 -15.13 9.67 -27.10
C TYR A 95 -14.44 10.41 -25.95
N GLU A 96 -14.93 10.29 -24.72
CA GLU A 96 -14.29 10.90 -23.54
C GLU A 96 -13.10 10.09 -23.05
N TRP A 97 -13.26 8.78 -22.87
CA TRP A 97 -12.18 7.96 -22.31
C TRP A 97 -11.19 7.48 -23.38
N ALA A 98 -11.63 7.19 -24.63
CA ALA A 98 -10.73 6.78 -25.70
C ALA A 98 -9.83 7.93 -26.20
N GLY A 99 -10.24 9.18 -25.98
CA GLY A 99 -9.43 10.37 -26.24
C GLY A 99 -8.28 10.57 -25.24
N ASP A 100 -8.39 10.03 -24.00
CA ASP A 100 -7.39 10.19 -22.95
C ASP A 100 -6.22 9.21 -23.12
N PRO A 101 -4.98 9.70 -23.40
CA PRO A 101 -3.82 8.84 -23.52
C PRO A 101 -3.51 8.03 -22.25
N ARG A 102 -3.81 8.58 -21.07
CA ARG A 102 -3.59 7.91 -19.79
C ARG A 102 -4.50 6.70 -19.66
N VAL A 103 -5.79 6.85 -19.96
CA VAL A 103 -6.77 5.75 -19.92
C VAL A 103 -6.38 4.64 -20.89
N ARG A 104 -6.01 4.99 -22.15
CA ARG A 104 -5.54 4.01 -23.12
C ARG A 104 -4.29 3.26 -22.66
N ALA A 105 -3.33 3.96 -22.06
CA ALA A 105 -2.11 3.33 -21.55
C ALA A 105 -2.41 2.34 -20.42
N ILE A 106 -3.36 2.66 -19.51
CA ILE A 106 -3.79 1.77 -18.43
C ILE A 106 -4.45 0.51 -19.00
N ILE A 107 -5.37 0.68 -19.96
CA ILE A 107 -6.05 -0.45 -20.61
C ILE A 107 -5.03 -1.35 -21.31
N ALA A 108 -4.13 -0.78 -22.12
CA ALA A 108 -3.10 -1.53 -22.83
C ALA A 108 -2.10 -2.22 -21.90
N GLY A 109 -1.76 -1.60 -20.77
CA GLY A 109 -0.79 -2.15 -19.82
C GLY A 109 -1.32 -3.27 -18.93
N LEU A 110 -2.64 -3.30 -18.66
CA LEU A 110 -3.23 -4.24 -17.71
C LEU A 110 -4.28 -5.18 -18.31
N LEU A 111 -4.93 -4.82 -19.42
CA LEU A 111 -6.11 -5.50 -19.93
C LEU A 111 -5.97 -5.95 -21.39
N GLU A 112 -4.74 -6.02 -21.96
CA GLU A 112 -4.50 -6.39 -23.35
C GLU A 112 -5.16 -7.73 -23.75
N ASP A 113 -5.18 -8.71 -22.84
CA ASP A 113 -5.73 -10.06 -23.00
C ASP A 113 -7.15 -10.23 -22.43
N VAL A 114 -7.78 -9.14 -21.98
CA VAL A 114 -9.14 -9.19 -21.40
C VAL A 114 -10.15 -8.68 -22.44
N ASP A 115 -11.16 -9.49 -22.76
CA ASP A 115 -12.24 -9.07 -23.65
C ASP A 115 -13.03 -7.92 -23.01
N TRP A 116 -13.01 -6.78 -23.68
CA TRP A 116 -13.65 -5.54 -23.24
C TRP A 116 -15.17 -5.66 -23.07
N ASN A 117 -15.79 -6.54 -23.86
CA ASN A 117 -17.23 -6.82 -23.80
C ASN A 117 -17.59 -8.00 -22.88
N ALA A 118 -16.59 -8.71 -22.33
CA ALA A 118 -16.87 -9.81 -21.40
C ALA A 118 -17.58 -9.30 -20.15
N THR A 119 -18.43 -10.12 -19.56
CA THR A 119 -19.07 -9.85 -18.29
C THR A 119 -18.10 -10.12 -17.14
N VAL A 120 -17.98 -9.22 -16.18
CA VAL A 120 -17.08 -9.32 -15.03
C VAL A 120 -17.20 -10.65 -14.28
N GLY A 121 -18.42 -11.19 -14.14
CA GLY A 121 -18.67 -12.47 -13.49
C GLY A 121 -18.08 -13.69 -14.21
N THR A 122 -17.67 -13.56 -15.49
CA THR A 122 -17.03 -14.63 -16.27
C THR A 122 -15.50 -14.59 -16.22
N LEU A 123 -14.92 -13.55 -15.64
CA LEU A 123 -13.47 -13.37 -15.57
C LEU A 123 -12.84 -14.33 -14.56
N SER A 124 -11.61 -14.75 -14.87
CA SER A 124 -10.75 -15.37 -13.84
C SER A 124 -10.45 -14.38 -12.71
N GLY A 125 -10.11 -14.89 -11.52
CA GLY A 125 -9.75 -14.03 -10.39
C GLY A 125 -8.61 -13.06 -10.70
N GLY A 126 -7.61 -13.49 -11.51
CA GLY A 126 -6.52 -12.62 -11.94
C GLY A 126 -6.96 -11.52 -12.91
N GLN A 127 -7.82 -11.84 -13.88
CA GLN A 127 -8.40 -10.85 -14.80
C GLN A 127 -9.26 -9.85 -14.03
N ARG A 128 -10.11 -10.34 -13.13
CA ARG A 128 -10.95 -9.50 -12.26
C ARG A 128 -10.10 -8.52 -11.44
N ARG A 129 -9.00 -9.00 -10.87
CA ARG A 129 -8.05 -8.18 -10.12
C ARG A 129 -7.41 -7.08 -10.97
N ARG A 130 -7.05 -7.41 -12.22
CA ARG A 130 -6.49 -6.42 -13.16
C ARG A 130 -7.53 -5.39 -13.59
N VAL A 131 -8.77 -5.78 -13.76
CA VAL A 131 -9.90 -4.86 -14.05
C VAL A 131 -10.10 -3.87 -12.90
N ASP A 132 -10.08 -4.34 -11.66
CA ASP A 132 -10.21 -3.49 -10.47
C ASP A 132 -9.04 -2.51 -10.32
N LEU A 133 -7.81 -2.99 -10.54
CA LEU A 133 -6.62 -2.14 -10.56
C LEU A 133 -6.71 -1.08 -11.68
N ALA A 134 -7.11 -1.45 -12.89
CA ALA A 134 -7.27 -0.52 -14.01
C ALA A 134 -8.32 0.56 -13.70
N ARG A 135 -9.48 0.18 -13.17
CA ARG A 135 -10.53 1.08 -12.70
C ARG A 135 -9.99 2.10 -11.69
N LEU A 136 -9.23 1.63 -10.70
CA LEU A 136 -8.64 2.46 -9.68
C LEU A 136 -7.62 3.45 -10.27
N LEU A 137 -6.73 2.98 -11.16
CA LEU A 137 -5.68 3.80 -11.75
C LEU A 137 -6.20 4.91 -12.69
N ILE A 138 -7.39 4.73 -13.27
CA ILE A 138 -8.05 5.74 -14.10
C ILE A 138 -8.54 6.93 -13.25
N GLY A 139 -8.89 6.69 -11.99
CA GLY A 139 -9.33 7.75 -11.08
C GLY A 139 -8.21 8.74 -10.73
N ASP A 140 -8.59 9.94 -10.35
CA ASP A 140 -7.68 10.97 -9.85
C ASP A 140 -7.70 10.95 -8.32
N TRP A 141 -6.56 10.55 -7.74
CA TRP A 141 -6.39 10.39 -6.31
C TRP A 141 -5.20 11.20 -5.82
N ASP A 142 -5.37 11.90 -4.70
CA ASP A 142 -4.26 12.55 -4.00
C ASP A 142 -3.42 11.52 -3.26
N VAL A 143 -4.07 10.46 -2.73
CA VAL A 143 -3.41 9.33 -2.09
C VAL A 143 -3.88 8.03 -2.74
N LEU A 144 -2.95 7.21 -3.17
CA LEU A 144 -3.21 5.87 -3.71
C LEU A 144 -2.66 4.81 -2.76
N MET A 145 -3.51 3.89 -2.35
CA MET A 145 -3.17 2.78 -1.47
C MET A 145 -3.37 1.46 -2.22
N LEU A 146 -2.31 0.65 -2.31
CA LEU A 146 -2.32 -0.60 -3.08
C LEU A 146 -1.96 -1.78 -2.17
N ASP A 147 -2.90 -2.71 -1.99
CA ASP A 147 -2.67 -3.95 -1.25
C ASP A 147 -2.44 -5.10 -2.24
N GLU A 148 -1.18 -5.57 -2.31
CA GLU A 148 -0.69 -6.62 -3.21
C GLU A 148 -1.06 -6.38 -4.69
N PRO A 149 -0.68 -5.22 -5.28
CA PRO A 149 -1.05 -4.88 -6.66
C PRO A 149 -0.31 -5.72 -7.70
N THR A 150 0.80 -6.35 -7.35
CA THR A 150 1.61 -7.19 -8.24
C THR A 150 1.10 -8.62 -8.37
N ASN A 151 0.17 -9.05 -7.50
CA ASN A 151 -0.41 -10.37 -7.58
C ASN A 151 -1.19 -10.56 -8.88
N HIS A 152 -1.00 -11.70 -9.54
CA HIS A 152 -1.61 -12.06 -10.82
C HIS A 152 -1.19 -11.18 -12.01
N LEU A 153 -0.13 -10.39 -11.87
CA LEU A 153 0.52 -9.67 -12.98
C LEU A 153 1.73 -10.45 -13.48
N ASP A 154 1.93 -10.42 -14.78
CA ASP A 154 3.19 -10.87 -15.36
C ASP A 154 4.29 -9.78 -15.23
N VAL A 155 5.53 -10.14 -15.58
CA VAL A 155 6.68 -9.23 -15.46
C VAL A 155 6.49 -7.94 -16.27
N ARG A 156 5.84 -8.03 -17.45
CA ARG A 156 5.58 -6.87 -18.30
C ARG A 156 4.60 -5.88 -17.64
N ALA A 157 3.50 -6.42 -17.11
CA ALA A 157 2.49 -5.62 -16.40
C ALA A 157 3.05 -5.03 -15.10
N ILE A 158 3.89 -5.76 -14.34
CA ILE A 158 4.58 -5.25 -13.15
C ILE A 158 5.50 -4.07 -13.51
N THR A 159 6.32 -4.24 -14.56
CA THR A 159 7.24 -3.19 -15.03
C THR A 159 6.47 -1.95 -15.49
N TRP A 160 5.40 -2.17 -16.27
CA TRP A 160 4.52 -1.10 -16.71
C TRP A 160 3.88 -0.36 -15.51
N LEU A 161 3.37 -1.10 -14.52
CA LEU A 161 2.75 -0.53 -13.32
C LEU A 161 3.76 0.34 -12.54
N ALA A 162 4.99 -0.14 -12.36
CA ALA A 162 6.04 0.62 -11.70
C ALA A 162 6.29 1.96 -12.40
N GLU A 163 6.48 1.95 -13.73
CA GLU A 163 6.69 3.19 -14.51
C GLU A 163 5.46 4.11 -14.48
N HIS A 164 4.25 3.56 -14.55
CA HIS A 164 3.02 4.33 -14.42
C HIS A 164 2.94 5.05 -13.06
N LEU A 165 3.24 4.36 -11.96
CA LEU A 165 3.18 4.94 -10.62
C LEU A 165 4.27 5.99 -10.38
N LYS A 166 5.48 5.82 -10.93
CA LYS A 166 6.56 6.81 -10.87
C LYS A 166 6.20 8.13 -11.55
N THR A 167 5.42 8.05 -12.63
CA THR A 167 5.06 9.21 -13.45
C THR A 167 3.65 9.75 -13.19
N ARG A 168 2.88 9.10 -12.32
CA ARG A 168 1.47 9.41 -12.07
C ARG A 168 1.24 10.85 -11.59
N TRP A 169 2.10 11.34 -10.72
CA TRP A 169 2.01 12.69 -10.17
C TRP A 169 3.21 13.53 -10.58
N ARG A 170 3.03 14.83 -10.54
CA ARG A 170 4.16 15.76 -10.62
C ARG A 170 5.09 15.52 -9.43
N ARG A 171 6.37 15.82 -9.60
CA ARG A 171 7.36 15.67 -8.53
C ARG A 171 6.91 16.39 -7.26
N GLY A 172 6.90 15.68 -6.15
CA GLY A 172 6.51 16.19 -4.84
C GLY A 172 4.99 16.32 -4.61
N ALA A 173 4.15 15.84 -5.54
CA ALA A 173 2.71 15.80 -5.40
C ALA A 173 2.20 14.37 -5.18
N GLY A 174 0.98 14.26 -4.65
CA GLY A 174 0.30 13.00 -4.37
C GLY A 174 1.07 12.11 -3.42
N ALA A 175 0.49 11.00 -2.99
CA ALA A 175 1.16 10.00 -2.18
C ALA A 175 0.81 8.58 -2.60
N LEU A 176 1.76 7.65 -2.41
CA LEU A 176 1.61 6.23 -2.69
C LEU A 176 1.97 5.43 -1.46
N LEU A 177 1.06 4.52 -1.05
CA LEU A 177 1.32 3.48 -0.06
C LEU A 177 1.12 2.12 -0.73
N VAL A 178 2.11 1.25 -0.64
CA VAL A 178 2.07 -0.07 -1.29
C VAL A 178 2.42 -1.17 -0.29
N VAL A 179 1.57 -2.18 -0.20
CA VAL A 179 1.86 -3.47 0.42
C VAL A 179 2.14 -4.46 -0.70
N THR A 180 3.32 -5.03 -0.76
CA THR A 180 3.65 -6.13 -1.69
C THR A 180 4.86 -6.92 -1.21
N HIS A 181 5.00 -8.15 -1.71
CA HIS A 181 6.17 -8.99 -1.51
C HIS A 181 7.20 -8.88 -2.66
N ASP A 182 6.88 -8.13 -3.71
CA ASP A 182 7.79 -7.91 -4.85
C ASP A 182 8.84 -6.85 -4.47
N ARG A 183 10.05 -7.34 -4.20
CA ARG A 183 11.19 -6.52 -3.74
C ARG A 183 11.66 -5.54 -4.80
N TRP A 184 11.69 -5.98 -6.07
CA TRP A 184 12.08 -5.14 -7.19
C TRP A 184 11.10 -3.97 -7.34
N PHE A 185 9.80 -4.28 -7.29
CA PHE A 185 8.76 -3.26 -7.38
C PHE A 185 8.87 -2.22 -6.25
N LEU A 186 9.12 -2.66 -5.00
CA LEU A 186 9.32 -1.75 -3.87
C LEU A 186 10.54 -0.84 -4.07
N ASP A 187 11.66 -1.38 -4.57
CA ASP A 187 12.85 -0.56 -4.85
C ASP A 187 12.61 0.46 -5.99
N GLU A 188 11.77 0.11 -6.98
CA GLU A 188 11.48 1.00 -8.11
C GLU A 188 10.52 2.14 -7.75
N VAL A 189 9.53 1.91 -6.88
CA VAL A 189 8.44 2.87 -6.67
C VAL A 189 8.44 3.55 -5.30
N CYS A 190 9.19 3.02 -4.32
CA CYS A 190 9.17 3.53 -2.94
C CYS A 190 10.49 4.22 -2.57
N GLU A 191 10.36 5.32 -1.83
CA GLU A 191 11.47 6.12 -1.30
C GLU A 191 11.57 6.01 0.23
N ALA A 192 10.59 5.36 0.86
CA ALA A 192 10.56 5.06 2.29
C ALA A 192 9.87 3.71 2.52
N MET A 193 10.21 3.08 3.63
CA MET A 193 9.61 1.81 4.03
C MET A 193 9.02 1.92 5.44
N TRP A 194 7.85 1.34 5.62
CA TRP A 194 7.21 1.14 6.92
C TRP A 194 7.20 -0.35 7.26
N GLU A 195 7.95 -0.74 8.27
CA GLU A 195 7.90 -2.11 8.81
C GLU A 195 6.80 -2.22 9.85
N VAL A 196 5.80 -3.05 9.58
CA VAL A 196 4.76 -3.39 10.55
C VAL A 196 5.23 -4.59 11.35
N HIS A 197 5.53 -4.37 12.63
CA HIS A 197 5.98 -5.42 13.54
C HIS A 197 5.66 -5.08 15.00
N GLY A 198 5.28 -6.08 15.81
CA GLY A 198 5.05 -5.91 17.25
C GLY A 198 3.98 -4.88 17.60
N ARG A 199 2.89 -4.81 16.82
CA ARG A 199 1.76 -3.86 16.97
C ARG A 199 2.14 -2.39 16.73
N ARG A 200 3.28 -2.14 16.10
CA ARG A 200 3.84 -0.82 15.77
C ARG A 200 4.26 -0.76 14.33
N VAL A 201 4.53 0.45 13.89
CA VAL A 201 5.10 0.72 12.57
C VAL A 201 6.43 1.44 12.77
N TRP A 202 7.46 0.93 12.11
CA TRP A 202 8.81 1.46 12.15
C TRP A 202 9.14 2.06 10.79
N PRO A 203 9.35 3.38 10.70
CA PRO A 203 9.74 4.02 9.44
C PRO A 203 11.23 3.85 9.16
N PHE A 204 11.56 3.65 7.88
CA PHE A 204 12.90 3.59 7.34
C PHE A 204 12.98 4.46 6.09
N GLU A 205 14.12 5.10 5.87
CA GLU A 205 14.38 5.89 4.67
C GLU A 205 14.96 5.00 3.56
N GLY A 206 14.64 5.34 2.30
CA GLY A 206 15.08 4.63 1.10
C GLY A 206 14.16 3.47 0.70
N GLY A 207 14.48 2.84 -0.44
CA GLY A 207 13.76 1.67 -0.96
C GLY A 207 14.00 0.40 -0.15
N PHE A 208 13.52 -0.72 -0.68
CA PHE A 208 13.57 -2.02 0.01
C PHE A 208 15.00 -2.47 0.33
N SER A 209 15.95 -2.27 -0.60
CA SER A 209 17.36 -2.63 -0.40
C SER A 209 18.01 -1.85 0.75
N ALA A 210 17.72 -0.55 0.86
CA ALA A 210 18.18 0.29 1.95
C ALA A 210 17.56 -0.12 3.30
N TYR A 211 16.28 -0.43 3.31
CA TYR A 211 15.57 -0.96 4.48
C TYR A 211 16.22 -2.23 5.01
N ILE A 212 16.55 -3.20 4.14
CA ILE A 212 17.19 -4.46 4.58
C ILE A 212 18.52 -4.18 5.28
N MET A 213 19.35 -3.27 4.75
CA MET A 213 20.63 -2.90 5.38
C MET A 213 20.43 -2.26 6.77
N GLN A 214 19.50 -1.31 6.86
CA GLN A 214 19.19 -0.62 8.13
C GLN A 214 18.60 -1.58 9.17
N ARG A 215 17.74 -2.52 8.74
CA ARG A 215 17.18 -3.54 9.62
C ARG A 215 18.23 -4.46 10.19
N VAL A 216 19.14 -4.98 9.35
CA VAL A 216 20.24 -5.85 9.80
C VAL A 216 21.12 -5.13 10.83
N GLU A 217 21.44 -3.86 10.61
CA GLU A 217 22.25 -3.09 11.57
C GLU A 217 21.48 -2.82 12.87
N ARG A 218 20.20 -2.50 12.81
CA ARG A 218 19.35 -2.37 14.01
C ARG A 218 19.34 -3.66 14.83
N ASP A 219 19.05 -4.79 14.18
CA ASP A 219 18.96 -6.10 14.84
C ASP A 219 20.31 -6.48 15.50
N ARG A 220 21.44 -6.14 14.84
CA ARG A 220 22.80 -6.30 15.39
C ARG A 220 23.02 -5.44 16.63
N LEU A 221 22.64 -4.17 16.59
CA LEU A 221 22.80 -3.26 17.72
C LEU A 221 21.92 -3.67 18.91
N GLU A 222 20.69 -4.12 18.66
CA GLU A 222 19.78 -4.64 19.69
C GLU A 222 20.37 -5.91 20.35
N ALA A 223 20.91 -6.84 19.57
CA ALA A 223 21.55 -8.04 20.09
C ALA A 223 22.76 -7.71 20.97
N LEU A 224 23.59 -6.75 20.56
CA LEU A 224 24.74 -6.29 21.35
C LEU A 224 24.31 -5.60 22.65
N ALA A 225 23.25 -4.80 22.62
CA ALA A 225 22.71 -4.13 23.80
C ALA A 225 22.15 -5.16 24.80
N GLU A 226 21.42 -6.15 24.31
CA GLU A 226 20.87 -7.23 25.13
C GLU A 226 22.00 -8.06 25.80
N GLN A 227 23.03 -8.41 25.02
CA GLN A 227 24.21 -9.12 25.56
C GLN A 227 24.91 -8.32 26.67
N LYS A 228 25.06 -7.00 26.50
CA LYS A 228 25.62 -6.12 27.52
C LYS A 228 24.75 -6.10 28.78
N ARG A 229 23.42 -6.02 28.62
CA ARG A 229 22.48 -6.05 29.74
C ARG A 229 22.55 -7.36 30.53
N GLN A 230 22.55 -8.49 29.82
CA GLN A 230 22.67 -9.81 30.44
C GLN A 230 24.00 -9.98 31.18
N ASN A 231 25.12 -9.49 30.61
CA ASN A 231 26.42 -9.53 31.27
C ASN A 231 26.49 -8.64 32.51
N ALA A 232 25.84 -7.47 32.49
CA ALA A 232 25.73 -6.60 33.67
C ALA A 232 24.92 -7.31 34.78
N LEU A 233 23.76 -7.88 34.46
CA LEU A 233 22.91 -8.60 35.41
C LEU A 233 23.66 -9.80 36.03
N ARG A 234 24.40 -10.58 35.23
CA ARG A 234 25.22 -11.69 35.74
C ARG A 234 26.28 -11.23 36.71
N ARG A 235 26.91 -10.07 36.48
CA ARG A 235 27.91 -9.49 37.40
C ARG A 235 27.26 -9.08 38.73
N GLU A 236 26.10 -8.43 38.68
CA GLU A 236 25.34 -8.03 39.87
C GLU A 236 24.96 -9.24 40.73
N LEU A 237 24.45 -10.32 40.08
CA LEU A 237 24.07 -11.55 40.76
C LEU A 237 25.26 -12.32 41.34
N ALA A 238 26.48 -12.15 40.81
CA ALA A 238 27.69 -12.78 41.31
C ALA A 238 28.27 -12.08 42.58
N TRP A 239 27.79 -10.88 42.91
CA TRP A 239 28.14 -10.14 44.12
C TRP A 239 27.18 -10.35 45.28
N LEU A 240 26.05 -11.05 45.09
CA LEU A 240 25.12 -11.47 46.12
C LEU A 240 25.42 -12.87 46.66
#